data_e71d18dea687c4c6b49d876a4b31a6de
#
_entry.id   e71d18dea687c4c6b49d876a4b31a6de
#
_cell.length_a   1.000
_cell.length_b   1.000
_cell.length_c   1.000
_cell.angle_alpha   90.00
_cell.angle_beta   90.00
_cell.angle_gamma   90.00
#
_symmetry.space_group_name_H-M   'P 1'
#
loop_
_entity.id
_entity.type
_entity.pdbx_description
1 polymer ?
#
loop_
_entity_poly.entity_id
_entity_poly.type
_entity_poly.pdbx_seq_one_letter_code
_entity_poly.pdbx_strand_id
1 'polypeptide(L)'
;MDSILFWNAVALEAVKVSHTDPAKREQNGPTLSSRALAIVHLGMYDAYAGIIGGLGFPRYLSPAPPPAGVSAPDAVAGAAYYTLINLYPAQKDYFDAQLSCFTPADPSFGFGETVAKAILNARFNDLDARSCGYRFSNNRGRHRVDPDNPDQGFDSPYYGAQNRGFAISTRHTLSPPPFSNGTATKYLQALAQVRAKGIKTELSAKLPPSLFNNRRVPEETLIGDFWSYDGSVQLGTPPRFYNQIVRRVAAVQGNNEGQNARLFAFVNAAMGDAGILAWEQKYCHDFWRPVVGIREHDVSLGPLAPYTGSTSFSDGDPGWLPLGAQSTNSTGKKNFTPNFPSYPSGHATFGAAALHITRMFYGVPANDKTGDTLLTDPIVSDELNGQNRDNQGTVRPRHARAYEKGLWAMLLENALSRIFLGVHWIFDAYDFTVDANGNLIPDLSNENIGGVPLGLRIARDIFAFGTGKAPKMTPAGTANPPITTPAADSPMPARPKQPASIGGCADRQIVIGGDGGVDDPKGEDGVDEPQGEKGEIQEPFPKGVSEE
;
A
#
# COMPACT_ATOMS: atom_id res chain seq x y z
N MET A 1 13.05 -10.33 25.82
CA MET A 1 12.63 -10.22 24.41
C MET A 1 11.37 -9.37 24.39
N ASP A 2 11.31 -8.35 23.54
CA ASP A 2 10.08 -7.54 23.34
C ASP A 2 9.11 -8.33 22.47
N SER A 3 7.98 -8.74 23.03
CA SER A 3 7.00 -9.59 22.33
C SER A 3 6.29 -8.84 21.20
N ILE A 4 6.10 -7.52 21.33
CA ILE A 4 5.50 -6.68 20.28
C ILE A 4 6.41 -6.62 19.06
N LEU A 5 7.69 -6.31 19.25
CA LEU A 5 8.65 -6.26 18.14
C LEU A 5 8.89 -7.64 17.51
N PHE A 6 8.84 -8.70 18.30
CA PHE A 6 8.93 -10.07 17.80
C PHE A 6 7.77 -10.38 16.84
N TRP A 7 6.52 -10.23 17.30
CA TRP A 7 5.35 -10.55 16.50
C TRP A 7 5.09 -9.56 15.37
N ASN A 8 5.54 -8.31 15.51
CA ASN A 8 5.59 -7.39 14.38
C ASN A 8 6.49 -7.95 13.27
N ALA A 9 7.70 -8.44 13.59
CA ALA A 9 8.57 -9.04 12.58
C ALA A 9 7.92 -10.25 11.91
N VAL A 10 7.25 -11.12 12.68
CA VAL A 10 6.50 -12.28 12.15
C VAL A 10 5.38 -11.84 11.21
N ALA A 11 4.61 -10.81 11.58
CA ALA A 11 3.55 -10.27 10.72
C ALA A 11 4.09 -9.64 9.43
N LEU A 12 5.24 -8.96 9.49
CA LEU A 12 5.89 -8.38 8.30
C LEU A 12 6.44 -9.47 7.37
N GLU A 13 6.93 -10.58 7.93
CA GLU A 13 7.33 -11.75 7.12
C GLU A 13 6.11 -12.40 6.45
N ALA A 14 4.98 -12.52 7.15
CA ALA A 14 3.74 -13.04 6.56
C ALA A 14 3.27 -12.21 5.36
N VAL A 15 3.35 -10.88 5.43
CA VAL A 15 3.07 -10.00 4.29
C VAL A 15 4.03 -10.27 3.14
N LYS A 16 5.32 -10.44 3.41
CA LYS A 16 6.33 -10.74 2.38
C LYS A 16 6.06 -12.08 1.70
N VAL A 17 5.80 -13.12 2.48
CA VAL A 17 5.50 -14.48 1.97
C VAL A 17 4.24 -14.48 1.11
N SER A 18 3.18 -13.78 1.54
CA SER A 18 1.93 -13.63 0.78
C SER A 18 2.11 -13.02 -0.61
N HIS A 19 3.15 -12.22 -0.82
CA HIS A 19 3.48 -11.61 -2.12
C HIS A 19 4.57 -12.40 -2.87
N THR A 20 5.16 -13.41 -2.24
CA THR A 20 6.28 -14.19 -2.80
C THR A 20 5.82 -15.56 -3.29
N ASP A 21 5.05 -16.26 -2.47
CA ASP A 21 4.60 -17.63 -2.72
C ASP A 21 3.15 -17.63 -3.22
N PRO A 22 2.90 -18.01 -4.48
CA PRO A 22 1.54 -18.06 -5.02
C PRO A 22 0.58 -18.96 -4.25
N ALA A 23 1.08 -20.05 -3.62
CA ALA A 23 0.28 -20.96 -2.81
C ALA A 23 -0.14 -20.35 -1.46
N LYS A 24 0.53 -19.26 -1.04
CA LYS A 24 0.29 -18.53 0.21
C LYS A 24 -0.18 -17.09 -0.04
N ARG A 25 -0.80 -16.85 -1.18
CA ARG A 25 -1.28 -15.52 -1.59
C ARG A 25 -2.58 -15.17 -0.86
N GLU A 26 -2.42 -14.78 0.39
CA GLU A 26 -3.48 -14.29 1.28
C GLU A 26 -3.29 -12.78 1.50
N GLN A 27 -4.21 -12.03 2.02
CA GLN A 27 -4.09 -10.58 2.31
C GLN A 27 -3.26 -9.80 1.26
N ASN A 28 -3.49 -10.08 -0.01
CA ASN A 28 -2.71 -9.56 -1.12
C ASN A 28 -3.04 -8.08 -1.41
N GLY A 29 -2.01 -7.32 -1.81
CA GLY A 29 -2.14 -5.89 -2.12
C GLY A 29 -2.10 -4.99 -0.88
N PRO A 30 -1.96 -3.67 -1.08
CA PRO A 30 -1.69 -2.74 0.01
C PRO A 30 -2.87 -2.56 0.97
N THR A 31 -4.10 -2.69 0.51
CA THR A 31 -5.31 -2.56 1.34
C THR A 31 -5.46 -3.72 2.31
N LEU A 32 -5.38 -4.96 1.83
CA LEU A 32 -5.52 -6.13 2.68
C LEU A 32 -4.30 -6.31 3.59
N SER A 33 -3.10 -6.00 3.12
CA SER A 33 -1.89 -6.00 3.97
C SER A 33 -2.01 -5.01 5.13
N SER A 34 -2.42 -3.76 4.87
CA SER A 34 -2.59 -2.75 5.92
C SER A 34 -3.71 -3.12 6.88
N ARG A 35 -4.82 -3.70 6.37
CA ARG A 35 -5.90 -4.23 7.19
C ARG A 35 -5.42 -5.35 8.11
N ALA A 36 -4.69 -6.32 7.60
CA ALA A 36 -4.16 -7.43 8.37
C ALA A 36 -3.21 -6.95 9.47
N LEU A 37 -2.28 -6.06 9.14
CA LEU A 37 -1.36 -5.46 10.11
C LEU A 37 -2.11 -4.67 11.18
N ALA A 38 -3.18 -3.93 10.84
CA ALA A 38 -4.01 -3.22 11.81
C ALA A 38 -4.70 -4.19 12.78
N ILE A 39 -5.29 -5.28 12.29
CA ILE A 39 -5.95 -6.30 13.13
C ILE A 39 -4.94 -6.93 14.09
N VAL A 40 -3.77 -7.36 13.60
CA VAL A 40 -2.73 -7.99 14.43
C VAL A 40 -2.27 -7.04 15.53
N HIS A 41 -1.91 -5.80 15.19
CA HIS A 41 -1.33 -4.87 16.15
C HIS A 41 -2.33 -4.30 17.15
N LEU A 42 -3.59 -4.09 16.75
CA LEU A 42 -4.65 -3.72 17.69
C LEU A 42 -5.00 -4.88 18.62
N GLY A 43 -4.95 -6.12 18.14
CA GLY A 43 -5.08 -7.31 18.98
C GLY A 43 -3.95 -7.44 19.98
N MET A 44 -2.69 -7.31 19.56
CA MET A 44 -1.53 -7.32 20.45
C MET A 44 -1.60 -6.20 21.50
N TYR A 45 -1.98 -4.99 21.08
CA TYR A 45 -2.15 -3.85 21.97
C TYR A 45 -3.23 -4.13 23.03
N ASP A 46 -4.38 -4.65 22.63
CA ASP A 46 -5.49 -4.93 23.55
C ASP A 46 -5.13 -6.04 24.56
N ALA A 47 -4.38 -7.05 24.10
CA ALA A 47 -3.87 -8.10 24.98
C ALA A 47 -2.87 -7.53 25.99
N TYR A 48 -1.88 -6.75 25.54
CA TYR A 48 -0.90 -6.09 26.40
C TYR A 48 -1.56 -5.16 27.42
N ALA A 49 -2.41 -4.23 26.93
CA ALA A 49 -3.10 -3.24 27.76
C ALA A 49 -4.07 -3.90 28.75
N GLY A 50 -4.65 -5.05 28.39
CA GLY A 50 -5.49 -5.85 29.28
C GLY A 50 -4.73 -6.36 30.50
N ILE A 51 -3.50 -6.85 30.31
CA ILE A 51 -2.65 -7.36 31.38
C ILE A 51 -2.05 -6.25 32.25
N ILE A 52 -1.50 -5.21 31.61
CA ILE A 52 -0.80 -4.12 32.29
C ILE A 52 -1.77 -3.11 32.90
N GLY A 53 -3.07 -3.30 32.76
CA GLY A 53 -4.14 -2.40 33.13
C GLY A 53 -3.92 -1.61 34.43
N GLY A 54 -4.36 -0.33 34.45
CA GLY A 54 -4.11 0.60 35.54
C GLY A 54 -2.93 1.56 35.33
N LEU A 55 -2.12 1.36 34.28
CA LEU A 55 -0.99 2.22 33.93
C LEU A 55 -1.30 3.24 32.82
N GLY A 56 -2.58 3.59 32.63
CA GLY A 56 -2.98 4.57 31.61
C GLY A 56 -3.06 4.03 30.20
N PHE A 57 -3.22 2.72 30.04
CA PHE A 57 -3.43 2.03 28.76
C PHE A 57 -4.91 1.66 28.58
N PRO A 58 -5.77 2.55 28.07
CA PRO A 58 -7.13 2.17 27.73
C PRO A 58 -7.13 1.15 26.59
N ARG A 59 -7.94 0.10 26.74
CA ARG A 59 -8.05 -0.95 25.75
C ARG A 59 -8.86 -0.50 24.55
N TYR A 60 -8.60 -1.13 23.40
CA TYR A 60 -9.30 -0.82 22.14
C TYR A 60 -10.72 -1.44 22.11
N LEU A 61 -10.86 -2.74 22.38
CA LEU A 61 -12.15 -3.47 22.39
C LEU A 61 -12.60 -3.93 23.78
N SER A 62 -11.67 -4.20 24.68
CA SER A 62 -11.96 -4.69 26.06
C SER A 62 -12.90 -5.90 26.11
N PRO A 63 -12.67 -7.03 25.38
CA PRO A 63 -13.62 -8.12 25.25
C PRO A 63 -13.86 -8.91 26.53
N ALA A 64 -12.85 -9.00 27.42
CA ALA A 64 -12.92 -9.75 28.67
C ALA A 64 -11.92 -9.20 29.70
N PRO A 65 -12.11 -9.39 31.01
CA PRO A 65 -11.08 -9.16 32.01
C PRO A 65 -9.94 -10.20 31.84
N PRO A 66 -8.67 -9.82 32.11
CA PRO A 66 -7.58 -10.78 32.12
C PRO A 66 -7.71 -11.75 33.32
N PRO A 67 -7.19 -12.98 33.22
CA PRO A 67 -7.05 -13.88 34.36
C PRO A 67 -6.05 -13.34 35.37
N ALA A 68 -6.02 -13.90 36.57
CA ALA A 68 -5.03 -13.55 37.59
C ALA A 68 -3.66 -14.19 37.29
N GLY A 69 -2.56 -13.55 37.70
CA GLY A 69 -1.22 -14.11 37.62
C GLY A 69 -0.66 -14.24 36.20
N VAL A 70 -0.91 -13.29 35.36
CA VAL A 70 -0.73 -13.35 33.89
C VAL A 70 0.57 -12.75 33.37
N SER A 71 1.03 -13.28 32.23
CA SER A 71 2.19 -12.87 31.45
C SER A 71 1.76 -11.99 30.25
N ALA A 72 2.19 -10.73 30.20
CA ALA A 72 1.91 -9.88 29.05
C ALA A 72 2.52 -10.41 27.75
N PRO A 73 3.76 -10.90 27.70
CA PRO A 73 4.32 -11.52 26.49
C PRO A 73 3.51 -12.70 25.96
N ASP A 74 2.99 -13.59 26.81
CA ASP A 74 2.20 -14.73 26.37
C ASP A 74 0.80 -14.31 25.91
N ALA A 75 0.20 -13.29 26.52
CA ALA A 75 -1.06 -12.71 26.04
C ALA A 75 -0.90 -12.06 24.64
N VAL A 76 0.18 -11.32 24.43
CA VAL A 76 0.55 -10.75 23.13
C VAL A 76 0.76 -11.86 22.11
N ALA A 77 1.47 -12.93 22.49
CA ALA A 77 1.70 -14.08 21.62
C ALA A 77 0.40 -14.77 21.20
N GLY A 78 -0.53 -15.00 22.14
CA GLY A 78 -1.85 -15.55 21.84
C GLY A 78 -2.63 -14.67 20.88
N ALA A 79 -2.66 -13.35 21.10
CA ALA A 79 -3.37 -12.43 20.23
C ALA A 79 -2.76 -12.39 18.82
N ALA A 80 -1.45 -12.30 18.71
CA ALA A 80 -0.73 -12.30 17.43
C ALA A 80 -0.92 -13.61 16.67
N TYR A 81 -0.67 -14.74 17.34
CA TYR A 81 -0.78 -16.07 16.73
C TYR A 81 -2.18 -16.32 16.17
N TYR A 82 -3.24 -16.13 16.99
CA TYR A 82 -4.61 -16.40 16.54
C TYR A 82 -5.10 -15.41 15.45
N THR A 83 -4.67 -14.17 15.47
CA THR A 83 -4.97 -13.26 14.36
C THR A 83 -4.24 -13.66 13.09
N LEU A 84 -2.97 -14.06 13.18
CA LEU A 84 -2.15 -14.45 12.03
C LEU A 84 -2.62 -15.73 11.37
N ILE A 85 -2.94 -16.79 12.13
CA ILE A 85 -3.44 -18.06 11.54
C ILE A 85 -4.81 -17.90 10.88
N ASN A 86 -5.62 -16.93 11.31
CA ASN A 86 -6.90 -16.63 10.65
C ASN A 86 -6.72 -15.75 9.41
N LEU A 87 -5.74 -14.86 9.38
CA LEU A 87 -5.50 -13.96 8.25
C LEU A 87 -4.61 -14.60 7.17
N TYR A 88 -3.75 -15.54 7.57
CA TYR A 88 -2.78 -16.22 6.71
C TYR A 88 -2.75 -17.75 7.01
N PRO A 89 -3.87 -18.46 6.83
CA PRO A 89 -3.98 -19.88 7.18
C PRO A 89 -2.95 -20.78 6.47
N ALA A 90 -2.57 -20.47 5.23
CA ALA A 90 -1.54 -21.23 4.50
C ALA A 90 -0.11 -21.03 5.04
N GLN A 91 0.09 -20.16 6.03
CA GLN A 91 1.38 -19.93 6.70
C GLN A 91 1.38 -20.45 8.14
N LYS A 92 0.39 -21.25 8.54
CA LYS A 92 0.22 -21.72 9.92
C LYS A 92 1.47 -22.40 10.49
N ASP A 93 2.12 -23.27 9.73
CA ASP A 93 3.32 -23.98 10.18
C ASP A 93 4.48 -23.03 10.56
N TYR A 94 4.59 -21.92 9.82
CA TYR A 94 5.56 -20.88 10.17
C TYR A 94 5.21 -20.22 11.50
N PHE A 95 3.93 -19.92 11.76
CA PHE A 95 3.50 -19.33 13.04
C PHE A 95 3.62 -20.30 14.19
N ASP A 96 3.31 -21.59 14.00
CA ASP A 96 3.49 -22.64 15.01
C ASP A 96 4.94 -22.71 15.50
N ALA A 97 5.90 -22.62 14.58
CA ALA A 97 7.31 -22.61 14.91
C ALA A 97 7.73 -21.42 15.79
N GLN A 98 7.06 -20.27 15.68
CA GLN A 98 7.34 -19.09 16.50
C GLN A 98 6.90 -19.24 17.96
N LEU A 99 5.97 -20.14 18.25
CA LEU A 99 5.46 -20.37 19.62
C LEU A 99 6.50 -20.97 20.56
N SER A 100 7.58 -21.52 20.05
CA SER A 100 8.68 -22.07 20.87
C SER A 100 9.29 -21.04 21.83
N CYS A 101 9.11 -19.76 21.59
CA CYS A 101 9.59 -18.66 22.44
C CYS A 101 8.59 -18.24 23.53
N PHE A 102 7.41 -18.86 23.60
CA PHE A 102 6.29 -18.48 24.47
C PHE A 102 5.72 -19.72 25.18
N THR A 103 4.75 -19.51 26.10
CA THR A 103 4.14 -20.58 26.90
C THR A 103 2.64 -20.72 26.52
N PRO A 104 2.29 -21.47 25.44
CA PRO A 104 0.89 -21.62 25.02
C PRO A 104 -0.04 -22.23 26.06
N ALA A 105 0.48 -22.97 27.05
CA ALA A 105 -0.29 -23.52 28.16
C ALA A 105 -0.63 -22.47 29.24
N ASP A 106 -0.01 -21.29 29.22
CA ASP A 106 -0.29 -20.22 30.17
C ASP A 106 -1.70 -19.64 29.94
N PRO A 107 -2.51 -19.36 30.97
CA PRO A 107 -3.83 -18.75 30.84
C PRO A 107 -3.81 -17.41 30.09
N SER A 108 -2.68 -16.70 30.11
CA SER A 108 -2.49 -15.45 29.38
C SER A 108 -2.57 -15.64 27.87
N PHE A 109 -2.05 -16.74 27.35
CA PHE A 109 -2.14 -17.07 25.92
C PHE A 109 -3.60 -17.26 25.50
N GLY A 110 -4.43 -17.96 26.29
CA GLY A 110 -5.87 -18.09 26.08
C GLY A 110 -6.64 -16.76 26.20
N PHE A 111 -6.17 -15.85 27.05
CA PHE A 111 -6.68 -14.48 27.06
C PHE A 111 -6.36 -13.75 25.75
N GLY A 112 -5.14 -13.87 25.25
CA GLY A 112 -4.75 -13.35 23.93
C GLY A 112 -5.62 -13.88 22.78
N GLU A 113 -5.94 -15.18 22.79
CA GLU A 113 -6.88 -15.79 21.85
C GLU A 113 -8.27 -15.13 21.93
N THR A 114 -8.77 -14.87 23.13
CA THR A 114 -10.06 -14.20 23.34
C THR A 114 -10.06 -12.80 22.73
N VAL A 115 -8.97 -12.06 22.90
CA VAL A 115 -8.78 -10.74 22.27
C VAL A 115 -8.72 -10.85 20.75
N ALA A 116 -7.98 -11.84 20.22
CA ALA A 116 -7.90 -12.09 18.77
C ALA A 116 -9.28 -12.37 18.16
N LYS A 117 -10.06 -13.25 18.78
CA LYS A 117 -11.43 -13.55 18.34
C LYS A 117 -12.32 -12.30 18.33
N ALA A 118 -12.19 -11.44 19.33
CA ALA A 118 -12.97 -10.20 19.39
C ALA A 118 -12.66 -9.25 18.24
N ILE A 119 -11.38 -9.02 17.93
CA ILE A 119 -11.03 -8.10 16.84
C ILE A 119 -11.33 -8.71 15.47
N LEU A 120 -11.13 -10.01 15.27
CA LEU A 120 -11.51 -10.70 14.05
C LEU A 120 -13.01 -10.60 13.82
N ASN A 121 -13.84 -10.82 14.84
CA ASN A 121 -15.30 -10.66 14.75
C ASN A 121 -15.72 -9.21 14.46
N ALA A 122 -15.07 -8.23 15.09
CA ALA A 122 -15.35 -6.81 14.83
C ALA A 122 -15.05 -6.40 13.39
N ARG A 123 -14.16 -7.13 12.71
CA ARG A 123 -13.71 -6.90 11.33
C ARG A 123 -14.20 -7.97 10.34
N PHE A 124 -15.10 -8.85 10.77
CA PHE A 124 -15.58 -9.96 9.94
C PHE A 124 -16.25 -9.50 8.63
N ASN A 125 -17.01 -8.41 8.68
CA ASN A 125 -17.72 -7.86 7.53
C ASN A 125 -16.92 -6.82 6.75
N ASP A 126 -15.62 -6.71 6.97
CA ASP A 126 -14.76 -5.94 6.08
C ASP A 126 -14.68 -6.64 4.73
N LEU A 127 -15.34 -6.07 3.74
CA LEU A 127 -15.35 -6.62 2.40
C LEU A 127 -13.98 -6.44 1.77
N ASP A 128 -13.46 -7.49 1.16
CA ASP A 128 -12.25 -7.38 0.34
C ASP A 128 -12.54 -6.71 -1.01
N ALA A 129 -13.77 -6.32 -1.20
CA ALA A 129 -14.31 -5.52 -2.29
C ALA A 129 -13.69 -5.86 -3.65
N ARG A 130 -13.74 -7.12 -3.98
CA ARG A 130 -13.37 -7.61 -5.30
C ARG A 130 -14.14 -6.83 -6.36
N SER A 131 -13.64 -6.88 -7.59
CA SER A 131 -14.11 -6.12 -8.76
C SER A 131 -15.56 -6.34 -9.17
N CYS A 132 -16.44 -6.61 -8.22
CA CYS A 132 -17.86 -6.90 -8.47
C CYS A 132 -18.54 -5.71 -9.14
N GLY A 133 -18.68 -5.82 -10.46
CA GLY A 133 -19.41 -4.83 -11.25
C GLY A 133 -18.67 -3.52 -11.56
N TYR A 134 -17.44 -3.31 -11.09
CA TYR A 134 -16.62 -2.20 -11.57
C TYR A 134 -16.19 -2.45 -13.03
N ARG A 135 -16.33 -1.43 -13.87
CA ARG A 135 -15.90 -1.46 -15.26
C ARG A 135 -15.10 -0.20 -15.58
N PHE A 136 -14.03 -0.40 -16.30
CA PHE A 136 -13.24 0.71 -16.86
C PHE A 136 -14.08 1.54 -17.82
N SER A 137 -13.79 2.83 -17.85
CA SER A 137 -14.46 3.78 -18.74
C SER A 137 -13.50 4.27 -19.81
N ASN A 138 -13.94 4.30 -21.05
CA ASN A 138 -13.19 4.91 -22.16
C ASN A 138 -13.27 6.44 -22.20
N ASN A 139 -14.01 7.05 -21.27
CA ASN A 139 -14.15 8.48 -21.19
C ASN A 139 -12.84 9.15 -20.77
N ARG A 140 -12.60 10.34 -21.30
CA ARG A 140 -11.43 11.17 -20.98
C ARG A 140 -11.37 11.48 -19.49
N GLY A 141 -10.19 11.39 -18.90
CA GLY A 141 -9.98 11.61 -17.46
C GLY A 141 -10.32 10.41 -16.58
N ARG A 142 -10.96 9.37 -17.11
CA ARG A 142 -11.35 8.17 -16.33
C ARG A 142 -10.29 7.09 -16.34
N HIS A 143 -10.23 6.36 -15.26
CA HIS A 143 -9.29 5.26 -15.09
C HIS A 143 -9.56 4.11 -16.06
N ARG A 144 -8.47 3.61 -16.62
CA ARG A 144 -8.38 2.35 -17.37
C ARG A 144 -7.14 1.58 -16.95
N VAL A 145 -7.12 0.30 -17.27
CA VAL A 145 -5.95 -0.56 -17.06
C VAL A 145 -4.70 0.00 -17.73
N ASP A 146 -3.55 -0.33 -17.19
CA ASP A 146 -2.27 -0.10 -17.86
C ASP A 146 -2.28 -0.81 -19.22
N PRO A 147 -2.17 -0.08 -20.35
CA PRO A 147 -2.25 -0.68 -21.67
C PRO A 147 -1.09 -1.62 -21.99
N ASP A 148 0.02 -1.49 -21.27
CA ASP A 148 1.20 -2.36 -21.45
C ASP A 148 1.21 -3.57 -20.51
N ASN A 149 0.33 -3.57 -19.49
CA ASN A 149 0.16 -4.65 -18.50
C ASN A 149 -1.33 -4.82 -18.15
N PRO A 150 -2.19 -5.27 -19.08
CA PRO A 150 -3.64 -5.29 -18.88
C PRO A 150 -4.12 -6.36 -17.89
N ASP A 151 -3.31 -7.40 -17.65
CA ASP A 151 -3.71 -8.60 -16.89
C ASP A 151 -3.34 -8.51 -15.40
N GLN A 152 -3.28 -7.31 -14.83
CA GLN A 152 -3.02 -7.12 -13.40
C GLN A 152 -4.25 -7.51 -12.58
N GLY A 153 -4.06 -8.34 -11.54
CA GLY A 153 -5.15 -8.94 -10.78
C GLY A 153 -5.65 -8.16 -9.57
N PHE A 154 -5.08 -6.99 -9.24
CA PHE A 154 -5.45 -6.22 -8.04
C PHE A 154 -6.05 -4.86 -8.39
N ASP A 155 -7.28 -4.62 -7.98
CA ASP A 155 -7.99 -3.35 -8.17
C ASP A 155 -8.80 -2.92 -6.93
N SER A 156 -9.54 -3.82 -6.27
CA SER A 156 -10.31 -3.61 -5.04
C SER A 156 -11.25 -2.39 -5.06
N PRO A 157 -12.15 -2.24 -6.03
CA PRO A 157 -12.89 -0.99 -6.27
C PRO A 157 -13.85 -0.58 -5.14
N TYR A 158 -14.29 -1.48 -4.31
CA TYR A 158 -15.27 -1.18 -3.25
C TYR A 158 -14.67 -1.21 -1.84
N TYR A 159 -13.39 -1.54 -1.70
CA TYR A 159 -12.75 -1.71 -0.39
C TYR A 159 -13.01 -0.51 0.53
N GLY A 160 -12.60 0.68 0.12
CA GLY A 160 -12.71 1.87 0.98
C GLY A 160 -14.16 2.25 1.28
N ALA A 161 -15.02 2.25 0.26
CA ALA A 161 -16.40 2.70 0.37
C ALA A 161 -17.28 1.81 1.26
N GLN A 162 -16.90 0.55 1.46
CA GLN A 162 -17.71 -0.44 2.20
C GLN A 162 -17.12 -0.79 3.56
N ASN A 163 -15.94 -0.29 3.89
CA ASN A 163 -15.25 -0.65 5.13
C ASN A 163 -15.46 0.40 6.23
N ARG A 164 -15.68 -0.09 7.44
CA ARG A 164 -15.65 0.74 8.63
C ARG A 164 -14.21 1.12 8.97
N GLY A 165 -13.96 2.35 9.43
CA GLY A 165 -12.67 2.79 9.94
C GLY A 165 -12.20 1.97 11.13
N PHE A 166 -10.87 1.94 11.34
CA PHE A 166 -10.26 1.33 12.53
C PHE A 166 -10.29 2.29 13.72
N ALA A 167 -9.80 3.52 13.51
CA ALA A 167 -9.61 4.46 14.62
C ALA A 167 -9.90 5.93 14.26
N ILE A 168 -10.22 6.25 13.02
CA ILE A 168 -10.68 7.60 12.64
C ILE A 168 -12.02 7.92 13.29
N SER A 169 -12.20 9.17 13.74
CA SER A 169 -13.48 9.65 14.28
C SER A 169 -14.45 10.08 13.18
N THR A 170 -13.93 10.44 12.02
CA THR A 170 -14.70 10.89 10.85
C THR A 170 -14.04 10.48 9.55
N ARG A 171 -14.82 10.46 8.46
CA ARG A 171 -14.28 10.20 7.13
C ARG A 171 -13.80 11.50 6.49
N HIS A 172 -12.50 11.52 6.14
CA HIS A 172 -11.89 12.64 5.45
C HIS A 172 -12.05 12.49 3.94
N THR A 173 -12.51 13.55 3.28
CA THR A 173 -12.71 13.59 1.84
C THR A 173 -11.74 14.56 1.18
N LEU A 174 -11.54 14.40 -0.13
CA LEU A 174 -10.70 15.27 -0.94
C LEU A 174 -11.53 15.99 -2.01
N SER A 175 -11.07 17.17 -2.42
CA SER A 175 -11.58 17.84 -3.60
C SER A 175 -11.22 17.06 -4.87
N PRO A 176 -11.98 17.19 -5.97
CA PRO A 176 -11.60 16.59 -7.25
C PRO A 176 -10.20 17.03 -7.72
N PRO A 177 -9.49 16.17 -8.47
CA PRO A 177 -8.21 16.55 -9.07
C PRO A 177 -8.41 17.72 -10.06
N PRO A 178 -7.38 18.60 -10.23
CA PRO A 178 -7.48 19.78 -11.10
C PRO A 178 -7.44 19.38 -12.58
N PHE A 179 -8.55 18.97 -13.16
CA PHE A 179 -8.56 18.41 -14.52
C PHE A 179 -9.25 19.31 -15.57
N SER A 180 -10.47 19.81 -15.33
CA SER A 180 -11.25 20.63 -16.28
C SER A 180 -11.18 20.12 -17.72
N ASN A 181 -11.46 18.84 -17.92
CA ASN A 181 -11.34 18.15 -19.22
C ASN A 181 -9.94 18.27 -19.89
N GLY A 182 -8.88 18.40 -19.08
CA GLY A 182 -7.49 18.47 -19.53
C GLY A 182 -6.96 19.88 -19.80
N THR A 183 -7.72 20.92 -19.46
CA THR A 183 -7.34 22.32 -19.72
C THR A 183 -6.93 23.12 -18.49
N ALA A 184 -7.09 22.57 -17.28
CA ALA A 184 -6.70 23.25 -16.05
C ALA A 184 -5.19 23.49 -16.01
N THR A 185 -4.75 24.70 -15.67
CA THR A 185 -3.33 25.07 -15.61
C THR A 185 -2.52 24.12 -14.74
N LYS A 186 -3.02 23.77 -13.53
CA LYS A 186 -2.34 22.82 -12.63
C LYS A 186 -2.23 21.42 -13.25
N TYR A 187 -3.24 20.98 -13.99
CA TYR A 187 -3.16 19.71 -14.72
C TYR A 187 -2.07 19.73 -15.80
N LEU A 188 -1.99 20.79 -16.60
CA LEU A 188 -0.99 20.93 -17.66
C LEU A 188 0.43 21.01 -17.10
N GLN A 189 0.63 21.69 -15.98
CA GLN A 189 1.91 21.73 -15.26
C GLN A 189 2.32 20.34 -14.73
N ALA A 190 1.37 19.61 -14.12
CA ALA A 190 1.59 18.24 -13.67
C ALA A 190 1.87 17.27 -14.84
N LEU A 191 1.17 17.44 -15.96
CA LEU A 191 1.40 16.69 -17.21
C LEU A 191 2.83 16.89 -17.71
N ALA A 192 3.28 18.14 -17.83
CA ALA A 192 4.63 18.46 -18.27
C ALA A 192 5.69 17.84 -17.34
N GLN A 193 5.49 17.94 -16.01
CA GLN A 193 6.40 17.39 -15.03
C GLN A 193 6.52 15.86 -15.15
N VAL A 194 5.39 15.12 -15.08
CA VAL A 194 5.43 13.66 -15.08
C VAL A 194 5.84 13.10 -16.44
N ARG A 195 5.52 13.80 -17.54
CA ARG A 195 5.97 13.45 -18.89
C ARG A 195 7.50 13.50 -18.99
N ALA A 196 8.15 14.48 -18.34
CA ALA A 196 9.61 14.61 -18.32
C ALA A 196 10.27 13.71 -17.25
N LYS A 197 9.76 13.71 -16.02
CA LYS A 197 10.36 13.00 -14.88
C LYS A 197 10.03 11.51 -14.86
N GLY A 198 8.82 11.14 -15.27
CA GLY A 198 8.31 9.77 -15.19
C GLY A 198 8.66 8.87 -16.37
N ILE A 199 9.22 9.42 -17.44
CA ILE A 199 9.49 8.67 -18.68
C ILE A 199 10.51 7.54 -18.46
N LYS A 200 10.34 6.43 -19.17
CA LYS A 200 11.30 5.34 -19.24
C LYS A 200 12.66 5.86 -19.72
N THR A 201 13.74 5.46 -19.07
CA THR A 201 15.07 6.06 -19.23
C THR A 201 15.54 6.05 -20.68
N GLU A 202 15.34 4.95 -21.40
CA GLU A 202 15.76 4.76 -22.79
C GLU A 202 14.99 5.69 -23.77
N LEU A 203 13.84 6.19 -23.36
CA LEU A 203 13.03 7.10 -24.17
C LEU A 203 13.23 8.58 -23.82
N SER A 204 14.02 8.89 -22.80
CA SER A 204 14.20 10.28 -22.32
C SER A 204 14.77 11.22 -23.38
N ALA A 205 15.54 10.70 -24.34
CA ALA A 205 16.05 11.47 -25.47
C ALA A 205 14.96 11.88 -26.50
N LYS A 206 13.77 11.28 -26.44
CA LYS A 206 12.63 11.62 -27.32
C LYS A 206 11.75 12.75 -26.76
N LEU A 207 12.07 13.27 -25.57
CA LEU A 207 11.32 14.40 -25.02
C LEU A 207 11.47 15.64 -25.92
N PRO A 208 10.39 16.44 -26.06
CA PRO A 208 10.48 17.69 -26.79
C PRO A 208 11.46 18.67 -26.11
N PRO A 209 12.10 19.59 -26.85
CA PRO A 209 13.08 20.52 -26.31
C PRO A 209 12.63 21.30 -25.06
N SER A 210 11.33 21.65 -25.00
CA SER A 210 10.72 22.35 -23.84
C SER A 210 10.75 21.55 -22.53
N LEU A 211 10.80 20.22 -22.60
CA LEU A 211 10.82 19.33 -21.46
C LEU A 211 12.19 18.71 -21.18
N PHE A 212 13.13 18.82 -22.12
CA PHE A 212 14.40 18.11 -22.07
C PHE A 212 15.25 18.47 -20.84
N ASN A 213 15.25 19.72 -20.43
CA ASN A 213 15.99 20.18 -19.25
C ASN A 213 15.34 19.78 -17.92
N ASN A 214 14.07 19.38 -17.96
CA ASN A 214 13.29 18.95 -16.79
C ASN A 214 13.24 17.41 -16.64
N ARG A 215 14.01 16.67 -17.43
CA ARG A 215 14.06 15.20 -17.36
C ARG A 215 14.55 14.72 -15.99
N ARG A 216 14.18 13.48 -15.66
CA ARG A 216 14.61 12.81 -14.43
C ARG A 216 16.14 12.70 -14.38
N VAL A 217 16.72 13.04 -13.24
CA VAL A 217 18.15 12.83 -12.94
C VAL A 217 18.36 11.48 -12.22
N PRO A 218 19.61 10.94 -12.19
CA PRO A 218 19.89 9.64 -11.57
C PRO A 218 19.41 9.50 -10.13
N GLU A 219 19.56 10.55 -9.30
CA GLU A 219 19.07 10.56 -7.92
C GLU A 219 17.55 10.37 -7.84
N GLU A 220 16.78 10.98 -8.74
CA GLU A 220 15.32 10.83 -8.79
C GLU A 220 14.91 9.41 -9.22
N THR A 221 15.72 8.73 -10.04
CA THR A 221 15.52 7.30 -10.37
C THR A 221 15.73 6.44 -9.12
N LEU A 222 16.81 6.70 -8.39
CA LEU A 222 17.11 6.02 -7.14
C LEU A 222 16.01 6.21 -6.10
N ILE A 223 15.47 7.43 -5.96
CA ILE A 223 14.32 7.71 -5.09
C ILE A 223 13.09 6.90 -5.54
N GLY A 224 12.81 6.84 -6.83
CA GLY A 224 11.74 6.04 -7.39
C GLY A 224 11.85 4.57 -7.00
N ASP A 225 13.01 3.99 -7.18
CA ASP A 225 13.28 2.59 -6.85
C ASP A 225 13.23 2.34 -5.34
N PHE A 226 13.83 3.21 -4.52
CA PHE A 226 13.93 3.06 -3.07
C PHE A 226 12.56 2.90 -2.39
N TRP A 227 11.55 3.65 -2.85
CA TRP A 227 10.20 3.66 -2.27
C TRP A 227 9.20 2.76 -3.01
N SER A 228 9.63 1.91 -3.94
CA SER A 228 8.71 1.19 -4.82
C SER A 228 7.74 0.28 -4.05
N TYR A 229 8.13 -0.88 -3.56
CA TYR A 229 7.29 -1.79 -2.76
C TYR A 229 5.87 -2.04 -3.32
N ASP A 230 5.76 -2.20 -4.61
CA ASP A 230 4.45 -2.34 -5.29
C ASP A 230 3.90 -3.78 -5.30
N GLY A 231 4.04 -4.51 -4.20
CA GLY A 231 3.62 -5.90 -4.08
C GLY A 231 4.58 -6.89 -4.73
N SER A 232 5.84 -6.50 -4.88
CA SER A 232 6.88 -7.30 -5.52
C SER A 232 7.30 -8.50 -4.68
N VAL A 233 7.80 -9.54 -5.39
CA VAL A 233 8.34 -10.78 -4.79
C VAL A 233 9.47 -10.44 -3.81
N GLN A 234 9.46 -11.03 -2.62
CA GLN A 234 10.36 -10.79 -1.49
C GLN A 234 10.24 -9.41 -0.82
N LEU A 235 9.37 -8.53 -1.26
CA LEU A 235 9.19 -7.19 -0.69
C LEU A 235 7.82 -7.00 -0.03
N GLY A 236 6.75 -7.39 -0.71
CA GLY A 236 5.39 -7.08 -0.28
C GLY A 236 5.01 -5.62 -0.60
N THR A 237 4.23 -5.01 0.29
CA THR A 237 3.56 -3.72 0.08
C THR A 237 4.15 -2.59 0.96
N PRO A 238 3.86 -1.30 0.65
CA PRO A 238 4.39 -0.16 1.38
C PRO A 238 4.17 -0.20 2.90
N PRO A 239 3.02 -0.65 3.45
CA PRO A 239 2.83 -0.79 4.89
C PRO A 239 3.91 -1.63 5.59
N ARG A 240 4.48 -2.63 4.92
CA ARG A 240 5.60 -3.41 5.46
C ARG A 240 6.84 -2.53 5.63
N PHE A 241 7.20 -1.74 4.62
CA PHE A 241 8.38 -0.87 4.68
C PHE A 241 8.24 0.22 5.74
N TYR A 242 7.06 0.85 5.85
CA TYR A 242 6.85 1.86 6.90
C TYR A 242 6.94 1.27 8.30
N ASN A 243 6.48 0.05 8.53
CA ASN A 243 6.73 -0.65 9.79
C ASN A 243 8.23 -0.87 10.05
N GLN A 244 9.02 -1.23 9.03
CA GLN A 244 10.48 -1.38 9.16
C GLN A 244 11.14 -0.04 9.58
N ILE A 245 10.73 1.09 9.00
CA ILE A 245 11.19 2.42 9.40
C ILE A 245 10.81 2.70 10.86
N VAL A 246 9.56 2.48 11.24
CA VAL A 246 9.09 2.72 12.62
C VAL A 246 9.82 1.84 13.63
N ARG A 247 10.17 0.59 13.28
CA ARG A 247 11.03 -0.26 14.11
C ARG A 247 12.40 0.38 14.37
N ARG A 248 13.01 1.00 13.35
CA ARG A 248 14.27 1.74 13.52
C ARG A 248 14.09 2.94 14.42
N VAL A 249 13.01 3.70 14.25
CA VAL A 249 12.68 4.83 15.15
C VAL A 249 12.54 4.35 16.58
N ALA A 250 11.74 3.31 16.84
CA ALA A 250 11.52 2.77 18.17
C ALA A 250 12.83 2.32 18.84
N ALA A 251 13.73 1.70 18.08
CA ALA A 251 15.04 1.27 18.59
C ALA A 251 15.94 2.48 18.93
N VAL A 252 16.02 3.49 18.06
CA VAL A 252 16.82 4.70 18.29
C VAL A 252 16.29 5.51 19.47
N GLN A 253 14.96 5.57 19.63
CA GLN A 253 14.30 6.30 20.71
C GLN A 253 14.27 5.50 22.04
N GLY A 254 14.75 4.26 22.04
CA GLY A 254 14.86 3.45 23.26
C GLY A 254 13.51 3.03 23.86
N ASN A 255 12.51 2.74 23.03
CA ASN A 255 11.19 2.33 23.51
C ASN A 255 11.24 1.07 24.36
N ASN A 256 10.45 1.06 25.44
CA ASN A 256 10.06 -0.16 26.14
C ASN A 256 8.88 -0.85 25.43
N GLU A 257 8.55 -2.07 25.86
CA GLU A 257 7.50 -2.89 25.24
C GLU A 257 6.12 -2.21 25.27
N GLY A 258 5.76 -1.51 26.35
CA GLY A 258 4.50 -0.77 26.43
C GLY A 258 4.43 0.40 25.46
N GLN A 259 5.55 1.11 25.26
CA GLN A 259 5.66 2.15 24.24
C GLN A 259 5.54 1.56 22.84
N ASN A 260 6.16 0.39 22.59
CA ASN A 260 6.02 -0.32 21.33
C ASN A 260 4.59 -0.79 21.08
N ALA A 261 3.92 -1.36 22.09
CA ALA A 261 2.51 -1.75 21.98
C ALA A 261 1.63 -0.60 21.50
N ARG A 262 1.79 0.59 22.08
CA ARG A 262 1.04 1.80 21.70
C ARG A 262 1.44 2.33 20.31
N LEU A 263 2.73 2.45 20.06
CA LEU A 263 3.25 3.00 18.80
C LEU A 263 2.76 2.18 17.61
N PHE A 264 2.97 0.87 17.65
CA PHE A 264 2.60 0.00 16.53
C PHE A 264 1.08 -0.15 16.37
N ALA A 265 0.30 -0.03 17.44
CA ALA A 265 -1.16 0.04 17.34
C ALA A 265 -1.61 1.32 16.62
N PHE A 266 -1.05 2.48 16.98
CA PHE A 266 -1.33 3.74 16.29
C PHE A 266 -0.92 3.71 14.82
N VAL A 267 0.30 3.27 14.53
CA VAL A 267 0.85 3.25 13.17
C VAL A 267 0.02 2.34 12.25
N ASN A 268 -0.31 1.14 12.71
CA ASN A 268 -1.03 0.18 11.89
C ASN A 268 -2.53 0.50 11.80
N ALA A 269 -3.15 1.08 12.82
CA ALA A 269 -4.50 1.64 12.72
C ALA A 269 -4.55 2.78 11.71
N ALA A 270 -3.57 3.70 11.74
CA ALA A 270 -3.49 4.82 10.80
C ALA A 270 -3.29 4.34 9.36
N MET A 271 -2.49 3.30 9.13
CA MET A 271 -2.33 2.70 7.80
C MET A 271 -3.58 1.93 7.36
N GLY A 272 -4.26 1.23 8.27
CA GLY A 272 -5.54 0.60 7.98
C GLY A 272 -6.57 1.61 7.48
N ASP A 273 -6.71 2.73 8.18
CA ASP A 273 -7.61 3.82 7.80
C ASP A 273 -7.13 4.58 6.54
N ALA A 274 -5.83 4.72 6.35
CA ALA A 274 -5.27 5.28 5.12
C ALA A 274 -5.64 4.44 3.89
N GLY A 275 -5.57 3.11 4.00
CA GLY A 275 -6.02 2.21 2.94
C GLY A 275 -7.50 2.37 2.62
N ILE A 276 -8.34 2.44 3.65
CA ILE A 276 -9.78 2.62 3.52
C ILE A 276 -10.09 3.95 2.81
N LEU A 277 -9.58 5.07 3.33
CA LEU A 277 -9.92 6.39 2.79
C LEU A 277 -9.26 6.66 1.43
N ALA A 278 -8.03 6.19 1.21
CA ALA A 278 -7.39 6.34 -0.10
C ALA A 278 -8.17 5.58 -1.19
N TRP A 279 -8.60 4.34 -0.94
CA TRP A 279 -9.37 3.56 -1.92
C TRP A 279 -10.77 4.12 -2.15
N GLU A 280 -11.46 4.59 -1.10
CA GLU A 280 -12.71 5.31 -1.25
C GLU A 280 -12.56 6.50 -2.20
N GLN A 281 -11.57 7.35 -1.97
CA GLN A 281 -11.35 8.54 -2.80
C GLN A 281 -10.87 8.18 -4.21
N LYS A 282 -10.06 7.13 -4.37
CA LYS A 282 -9.63 6.65 -5.70
C LYS A 282 -10.82 6.33 -6.60
N TYR A 283 -11.74 5.53 -6.12
CA TYR A 283 -12.89 5.10 -6.91
C TYR A 283 -14.04 6.12 -6.93
N CYS A 284 -14.07 7.05 -5.96
CA CYS A 284 -14.94 8.23 -6.01
C CYS A 284 -14.57 9.14 -7.18
N HIS A 285 -13.28 9.47 -7.31
CA HIS A 285 -12.78 10.35 -8.37
C HIS A 285 -12.52 9.62 -9.69
N ASP A 286 -12.16 8.34 -9.64
CA ASP A 286 -11.96 7.45 -10.79
C ASP A 286 -10.99 8.04 -11.84
N PHE A 287 -9.89 8.65 -11.38
CA PHE A 287 -9.01 9.44 -12.23
C PHE A 287 -7.93 8.59 -12.91
N TRP A 288 -7.66 8.89 -14.18
CA TRP A 288 -6.69 8.15 -14.99
C TRP A 288 -5.24 8.30 -14.53
N ARG A 289 -4.42 7.30 -14.85
CA ARG A 289 -2.98 7.28 -14.62
C ARG A 289 -2.24 8.07 -15.70
N PRO A 290 -0.99 8.54 -15.41
CA PRO A 290 -0.18 9.25 -16.40
C PRO A 290 -0.01 8.52 -17.73
N VAL A 291 0.17 7.18 -17.71
CA VAL A 291 0.34 6.39 -18.94
C VAL A 291 -0.85 6.54 -19.91
N VAL A 292 -2.06 6.60 -19.39
CA VAL A 292 -3.26 6.86 -20.21
C VAL A 292 -3.40 8.36 -20.50
N GLY A 293 -3.27 9.20 -19.48
CA GLY A 293 -3.50 10.64 -19.60
C GLY A 293 -2.51 11.36 -20.51
N ILE A 294 -1.23 10.93 -20.55
CA ILE A 294 -0.22 11.48 -21.46
C ILE A 294 -0.46 11.00 -22.89
N ARG A 295 -0.72 9.70 -23.08
CA ARG A 295 -0.93 9.12 -24.40
C ARG A 295 -2.18 9.66 -25.08
N GLU A 296 -3.20 10.02 -24.33
CA GLU A 296 -4.51 10.44 -24.82
C GLU A 296 -4.84 11.90 -24.44
N HIS A 297 -3.84 12.69 -24.05
CA HIS A 297 -4.07 14.08 -23.66
C HIS A 297 -4.72 14.89 -24.77
N ASP A 298 -4.24 14.72 -25.99
CA ASP A 298 -4.85 15.34 -27.16
C ASP A 298 -6.25 14.75 -27.43
N VAL A 299 -7.23 15.62 -27.69
CA VAL A 299 -8.61 15.20 -27.92
C VAL A 299 -8.80 14.34 -29.17
N SER A 300 -7.83 14.35 -30.09
CA SER A 300 -7.82 13.49 -31.30
C SER A 300 -7.33 12.06 -31.00
N LEU A 301 -6.91 11.78 -29.75
CA LEU A 301 -6.38 10.49 -29.31
C LEU A 301 -7.36 9.78 -28.36
N GLY A 302 -7.20 8.49 -28.25
CA GLY A 302 -8.01 7.65 -27.36
C GLY A 302 -9.25 7.04 -28.03
N PRO A 303 -9.88 6.05 -27.38
CA PRO A 303 -10.90 5.21 -28.00
C PRO A 303 -12.20 5.93 -28.35
N LEU A 304 -12.47 7.08 -27.74
CA LEU A 304 -13.66 7.90 -28.02
C LEU A 304 -13.31 9.20 -28.76
N ALA A 305 -12.10 9.30 -29.30
CA ALA A 305 -11.68 10.48 -30.05
C ALA A 305 -12.57 10.70 -31.28
N PRO A 306 -13.05 11.95 -31.56
CA PRO A 306 -13.75 12.24 -32.79
C PRO A 306 -12.80 12.10 -33.99
N TYR A 307 -13.27 11.46 -35.06
CA TYR A 307 -12.50 11.41 -36.28
C TYR A 307 -12.52 12.81 -36.95
N THR A 308 -11.45 13.57 -36.76
CA THR A 308 -11.34 14.93 -37.27
C THR A 308 -10.49 15.03 -38.53
N GLY A 309 -9.85 13.94 -38.96
CA GLY A 309 -8.90 13.96 -40.09
C GLY A 309 -7.60 14.72 -39.78
N SER A 310 -7.43 15.25 -38.58
CA SER A 310 -6.24 15.95 -38.09
C SER A 310 -5.57 15.18 -36.99
N THR A 311 -4.25 15.00 -37.09
CA THR A 311 -3.38 14.38 -36.08
C THR A 311 -2.46 15.43 -35.46
N SER A 312 -3.04 16.54 -35.01
CA SER A 312 -2.28 17.56 -34.28
C SER A 312 -2.03 17.09 -32.85
N PHE A 313 -0.78 16.73 -32.52
CA PHE A 313 -0.36 16.41 -31.18
C PHE A 313 0.18 17.67 -30.49
N SER A 314 -0.60 18.29 -29.61
CA SER A 314 -0.15 19.47 -28.86
C SER A 314 0.77 19.06 -27.72
N ASP A 315 0.21 18.43 -26.68
CA ASP A 315 0.95 18.01 -25.47
C ASP A 315 0.86 16.50 -25.21
N GLY A 316 0.07 15.76 -25.97
CA GLY A 316 -0.03 14.31 -25.93
C GLY A 316 1.21 13.63 -26.50
N ASP A 317 1.49 12.42 -26.03
CA ASP A 317 2.56 11.56 -26.53
C ASP A 317 2.07 10.11 -26.56
N PRO A 318 1.54 9.65 -27.70
CA PRO A 318 1.03 8.28 -27.83
C PRO A 318 2.07 7.19 -27.57
N GLY A 319 3.34 7.51 -27.74
CA GLY A 319 4.47 6.59 -27.53
C GLY A 319 5.09 6.66 -26.13
N TRP A 320 4.53 7.47 -25.22
CA TRP A 320 5.10 7.62 -23.89
C TRP A 320 5.00 6.34 -23.06
N LEU A 321 6.09 5.97 -22.41
CA LEU A 321 6.19 4.85 -21.47
C LEU A 321 6.73 5.33 -20.14
N PRO A 322 6.10 4.96 -19.00
CA PRO A 322 6.63 5.27 -17.67
C PRO A 322 7.87 4.43 -17.36
N LEU A 323 8.71 4.90 -16.41
CA LEU A 323 9.68 4.02 -15.75
C LEU A 323 8.93 2.83 -15.11
N GLY A 324 7.78 3.10 -14.51
CA GLY A 324 6.87 2.12 -13.93
C GLY A 324 7.24 1.70 -12.51
N ALA A 325 6.25 1.13 -11.83
CA ALA A 325 6.45 0.42 -10.58
C ALA A 325 7.31 -0.82 -10.83
N GLN A 326 8.25 -1.08 -9.91
CA GLN A 326 9.28 -2.09 -10.13
C GLN A 326 8.75 -3.52 -9.99
N SER A 327 9.01 -4.37 -10.99
CA SER A 327 8.74 -5.81 -10.94
C SER A 327 9.94 -6.55 -10.32
N THR A 328 10.34 -6.13 -9.13
CA THR A 328 11.51 -6.65 -8.40
C THR A 328 11.40 -8.17 -8.21
N ASN A 329 12.52 -8.87 -8.40
CA ASN A 329 12.65 -10.33 -8.35
C ASN A 329 11.74 -11.10 -9.33
N SER A 330 11.23 -10.44 -10.37
CA SER A 330 10.33 -11.02 -11.35
C SER A 330 10.93 -10.91 -12.76
N THR A 331 12.01 -11.66 -12.99
CA THR A 331 12.72 -11.67 -14.28
C THR A 331 11.77 -11.93 -15.46
N GLY A 332 11.87 -11.11 -16.49
CA GLY A 332 11.03 -11.17 -17.68
C GLY A 332 9.69 -10.45 -17.57
N LYS A 333 9.28 -9.98 -16.38
CA LYS A 333 8.11 -9.12 -16.25
C LYS A 333 8.48 -7.66 -16.53
N LYS A 334 7.55 -6.92 -17.13
CA LYS A 334 7.71 -5.48 -17.32
C LYS A 334 7.44 -4.74 -16.00
N ASN A 335 8.06 -3.57 -15.84
CA ASN A 335 7.55 -2.59 -14.89
C ASN A 335 6.13 -2.16 -15.30
N PHE A 336 5.32 -1.73 -14.36
CA PHE A 336 3.89 -1.57 -14.57
C PHE A 336 3.34 -0.30 -13.93
N THR A 337 2.17 0.10 -14.36
CA THR A 337 1.34 1.09 -13.66
C THR A 337 0.27 0.34 -12.86
N PRO A 338 0.12 0.59 -11.54
CA PRO A 338 -0.88 -0.12 -10.73
C PRO A 338 -2.31 0.02 -11.27
N ASN A 339 -3.07 -1.09 -11.25
CA ASN A 339 -4.38 -1.21 -11.88
C ASN A 339 -5.54 -0.68 -11.01
N PHE A 340 -5.41 0.54 -10.53
CA PHE A 340 -6.47 1.26 -9.81
C PHE A 340 -6.30 2.77 -10.02
N PRO A 341 -7.38 3.58 -9.82
CA PRO A 341 -7.35 5.01 -10.11
C PRO A 341 -6.16 5.72 -9.47
N SER A 342 -5.68 6.77 -10.17
CA SER A 342 -4.50 7.51 -9.77
C SER A 342 -4.68 8.27 -8.45
N TYR A 343 -5.71 9.10 -8.37
CA TYR A 343 -5.92 10.10 -7.32
C TYR A 343 -6.79 9.61 -6.15
N PRO A 344 -6.33 9.79 -4.89
CA PRO A 344 -5.01 10.22 -4.42
C PRO A 344 -3.97 9.09 -4.47
N SER A 345 -2.67 9.41 -4.31
CA SER A 345 -1.60 8.43 -4.21
C SER A 345 -1.70 7.59 -2.93
N GLY A 346 -1.75 6.26 -3.08
CA GLY A 346 -1.76 5.33 -1.95
C GLY A 346 -0.48 5.42 -1.11
N HIS A 347 0.71 5.38 -1.74
CA HIS A 347 2.00 5.54 -1.07
C HIS A 347 2.07 6.83 -0.25
N ALA A 348 1.62 7.96 -0.83
CA ALA A 348 1.60 9.23 -0.15
C ALA A 348 0.69 9.22 1.08
N THR A 349 -0.50 8.59 0.97
CA THR A 349 -1.47 8.51 2.07
C THR A 349 -0.96 7.61 3.20
N PHE A 350 -0.51 6.39 2.88
CA PHE A 350 0.04 5.45 3.87
C PHE A 350 1.28 6.01 4.56
N GLY A 351 2.24 6.53 3.78
CA GLY A 351 3.48 7.08 4.33
C GLY A 351 3.24 8.30 5.22
N ALA A 352 2.38 9.23 4.80
CA ALA A 352 2.04 10.39 5.61
C ALA A 352 1.30 9.97 6.90
N ALA A 353 0.35 9.05 6.84
CA ALA A 353 -0.37 8.57 8.03
C ALA A 353 0.59 7.89 9.03
N ALA A 354 1.41 6.93 8.56
CA ALA A 354 2.33 6.17 9.41
C ALA A 354 3.42 7.04 10.03
N LEU A 355 4.09 7.86 9.21
CA LEU A 355 5.24 8.62 9.68
C LEU A 355 4.82 9.84 10.51
N HIS A 356 3.69 10.48 10.18
CA HIS A 356 3.23 11.62 10.96
C HIS A 356 2.64 11.21 12.32
N ILE A 357 1.89 10.10 12.40
CA ILE A 357 1.43 9.63 13.72
C ILE A 357 2.61 9.20 14.60
N THR A 358 3.68 8.65 14.01
CA THR A 358 4.94 8.38 14.70
C THR A 358 5.58 9.66 15.22
N ARG A 359 5.64 10.73 14.41
CA ARG A 359 6.14 12.05 14.83
C ARG A 359 5.35 12.58 16.04
N MET A 360 4.03 12.54 15.99
CA MET A 360 3.19 12.98 17.10
C MET A 360 3.35 12.12 18.35
N PHE A 361 3.55 10.82 18.21
CA PHE A 361 3.82 9.91 19.33
C PHE A 361 5.07 10.33 20.13
N TYR A 362 6.09 10.84 19.45
CA TYR A 362 7.32 11.38 20.07
C TYR A 362 7.27 12.89 20.34
N GLY A 363 6.08 13.48 20.35
CA GLY A 363 5.86 14.85 20.80
C GLY A 363 6.04 15.94 19.75
N VAL A 364 6.23 15.58 18.46
CA VAL A 364 6.22 16.58 17.39
C VAL A 364 4.79 17.14 17.26
N PRO A 365 4.61 18.48 17.23
CA PRO A 365 3.27 19.06 17.14
C PRO A 365 2.50 18.60 15.90
N ALA A 366 1.20 18.37 16.06
CA ALA A 366 0.32 17.82 15.01
C ALA A 366 0.28 18.66 13.72
N ASN A 367 0.52 19.96 13.79
CA ASN A 367 0.54 20.86 12.62
C ASN A 367 1.96 21.21 12.15
N ASP A 368 2.98 20.61 12.75
CA ASP A 368 4.36 20.83 12.34
C ASP A 368 4.61 20.21 10.96
N LYS A 369 4.95 21.06 10.00
CA LYS A 369 5.27 20.73 8.59
C LYS A 369 6.74 21.01 8.28
N THR A 370 7.61 20.99 9.29
CA THR A 370 9.05 21.24 9.13
C THR A 370 9.84 19.93 9.16
N GLY A 371 10.91 19.84 9.87
CA GLY A 371 11.68 18.60 10.01
C GLY A 371 11.63 18.09 11.43
N ASP A 372 12.09 16.87 11.60
CA ASP A 372 12.35 16.23 12.88
C ASP A 372 13.70 15.50 12.85
N THR A 373 14.16 15.04 14.00
CA THR A 373 15.42 14.31 14.15
C THR A 373 15.21 12.92 14.76
N LEU A 374 14.00 12.37 14.61
CA LEU A 374 13.63 11.10 15.23
C LEU A 374 14.39 9.90 14.65
N LEU A 375 14.77 10.00 13.37
CA LEU A 375 15.60 9.03 12.69
C LEU A 375 16.43 9.73 11.60
N THR A 376 17.69 9.99 11.92
CA THR A 376 18.68 10.57 10.98
C THR A 376 19.69 9.54 10.49
N ASP A 377 19.77 8.38 11.17
CA ASP A 377 20.60 7.26 10.74
C ASP A 377 20.18 6.77 9.36
N PRO A 378 21.14 6.33 8.53
CA PRO A 378 20.81 5.78 7.23
C PRO A 378 19.94 4.54 7.33
N ILE A 379 18.93 4.47 6.44
CA ILE A 379 18.07 3.30 6.25
C ILE A 379 18.32 2.68 4.88
N VAL A 380 18.05 1.39 4.76
CA VAL A 380 18.15 0.62 3.51
C VAL A 380 16.77 0.10 3.17
N SER A 381 16.34 0.32 1.95
CA SER A 381 15.14 -0.30 1.38
C SER A 381 15.45 -1.72 0.90
N ASP A 382 14.51 -2.65 1.05
CA ASP A 382 14.67 -3.99 0.49
C ASP A 382 14.81 -3.95 -1.05
N GLU A 383 14.31 -2.92 -1.72
CA GLU A 383 14.55 -2.71 -3.16
C GLU A 383 16.04 -2.56 -3.49
N LEU A 384 16.83 -2.00 -2.57
CA LEU A 384 18.24 -1.65 -2.74
C LEU A 384 19.10 -2.24 -1.62
N ASN A 385 18.92 -3.54 -1.32
CA ASN A 385 19.59 -4.20 -0.20
C ASN A 385 20.86 -4.98 -0.61
N GLY A 386 21.22 -5.00 -1.88
CA GLY A 386 22.38 -5.76 -2.39
C GLY A 386 22.08 -7.25 -2.63
N GLN A 387 20.82 -7.67 -2.57
CA GLN A 387 20.38 -9.05 -2.77
C GLN A 387 19.25 -9.15 -3.80
N ASN A 388 18.28 -8.26 -3.69
CA ASN A 388 17.13 -8.23 -4.61
C ASN A 388 17.53 -7.77 -6.01
N ARG A 389 16.78 -8.25 -7.00
CA ARG A 389 17.10 -8.09 -8.41
C ARG A 389 16.04 -7.23 -9.10
N ASP A 390 16.46 -6.53 -10.14
CA ASP A 390 15.52 -5.90 -11.06
C ASP A 390 14.77 -6.95 -11.90
N ASN A 391 13.90 -6.49 -12.79
CA ASN A 391 13.12 -7.34 -13.69
C ASN A 391 13.93 -7.94 -14.86
N GLN A 392 15.22 -7.63 -14.95
CA GLN A 392 16.18 -8.24 -15.89
C GLN A 392 17.07 -9.29 -15.21
N GLY A 393 16.96 -9.43 -13.89
CA GLY A 393 17.74 -10.35 -13.08
C GLY A 393 19.04 -9.78 -12.52
N THR A 394 19.31 -8.48 -12.72
CA THR A 394 20.50 -7.81 -12.19
C THR A 394 20.31 -7.48 -10.70
N VAL A 395 21.28 -7.84 -9.87
CA VAL A 395 21.28 -7.46 -8.45
C VAL A 395 21.41 -5.95 -8.32
N ARG A 396 20.46 -5.34 -7.59
CA ARG A 396 20.56 -3.92 -7.28
C ARG A 396 21.57 -3.71 -6.16
N PRO A 397 22.57 -2.82 -6.33
CA PRO A 397 23.55 -2.53 -5.30
C PRO A 397 22.89 -2.04 -4.01
N ARG A 398 23.49 -2.40 -2.87
CA ARG A 398 23.04 -1.88 -1.58
C ARG A 398 23.20 -0.37 -1.54
N HIS A 399 22.12 0.35 -1.23
CA HIS A 399 22.13 1.78 -1.09
C HIS A 399 21.41 2.21 0.21
N ALA A 400 22.12 2.95 1.06
CA ALA A 400 21.57 3.51 2.28
C ALA A 400 21.29 5.00 2.09
N ARG A 401 20.14 5.48 2.59
CA ARG A 401 19.71 6.87 2.53
C ARG A 401 19.55 7.45 3.92
N ALA A 402 20.09 8.63 4.15
CA ALA A 402 19.95 9.41 5.37
C ALA A 402 19.06 10.63 5.12
N TYR A 403 18.33 11.07 6.13
CA TYR A 403 17.38 12.17 6.03
C TYR A 403 17.61 13.17 7.16
N GLU A 404 18.21 14.30 6.86
CA GLU A 404 18.52 15.36 7.84
C GLU A 404 17.25 15.93 8.52
N LYS A 405 16.12 15.91 7.82
CA LYS A 405 14.80 16.34 8.34
C LYS A 405 13.93 15.16 8.78
N GLY A 406 14.55 14.03 9.10
CA GLY A 406 13.91 12.84 9.67
C GLY A 406 12.71 12.32 8.89
N LEU A 407 11.67 11.93 9.63
CA LEU A 407 10.46 11.32 9.06
C LEU A 407 9.68 12.27 8.15
N TRP A 408 9.79 13.60 8.39
CA TRP A 408 9.15 14.57 7.52
C TRP A 408 9.71 14.53 6.09
N ALA A 409 11.03 14.50 5.96
CA ALA A 409 11.67 14.38 4.64
C ALA A 409 11.33 13.03 3.98
N MET A 410 11.29 11.95 4.76
CA MET A 410 10.93 10.62 4.28
C MET A 410 9.52 10.59 3.67
N LEU A 411 8.51 11.17 4.33
CA LEU A 411 7.14 11.15 3.83
C LEU A 411 6.97 11.97 2.54
N LEU A 412 7.70 13.10 2.39
CA LEU A 412 7.66 13.90 1.17
C LEU A 412 8.39 13.20 0.02
N GLU A 413 9.56 12.62 0.27
CA GLU A 413 10.31 11.88 -0.75
C GLU A 413 9.55 10.64 -1.22
N ASN A 414 8.93 9.88 -0.30
CA ASN A 414 8.04 8.78 -0.63
C ASN A 414 6.90 9.20 -1.56
N ALA A 415 6.29 10.36 -1.33
CA ALA A 415 5.23 10.87 -2.19
C ALA A 415 5.75 11.25 -3.59
N LEU A 416 6.93 11.90 -3.68
CA LEU A 416 7.58 12.28 -4.93
C LEU A 416 8.09 11.08 -5.74
N SER A 417 8.51 10.01 -5.10
CA SER A 417 9.00 8.80 -5.75
C SER A 417 8.06 8.29 -6.84
N ARG A 418 6.76 8.48 -6.65
CA ARG A 418 5.71 8.01 -7.57
C ARG A 418 5.64 8.82 -8.85
N ILE A 419 6.03 10.10 -8.81
CA ILE A 419 6.15 10.96 -9.99
C ILE A 419 7.37 10.54 -10.81
N PHE A 420 8.47 10.22 -10.14
CA PHE A 420 9.71 9.75 -10.78
C PHE A 420 9.54 8.38 -11.45
N LEU A 421 8.68 7.52 -10.90
CA LEU A 421 8.26 6.28 -11.56
C LEU A 421 7.26 6.51 -12.72
N GLY A 422 6.66 7.70 -12.82
CA GLY A 422 5.67 8.00 -13.85
C GLY A 422 4.30 7.36 -13.64
N VAL A 423 3.98 6.94 -12.42
CA VAL A 423 2.72 6.25 -12.10
C VAL A 423 1.69 7.14 -11.42
N HIS A 424 2.06 8.37 -11.04
CA HIS A 424 1.21 9.36 -10.38
C HIS A 424 1.45 10.78 -10.90
N TRP A 425 0.42 11.62 -10.80
CA TRP A 425 0.50 13.06 -10.95
C TRP A 425 0.97 13.70 -9.64
N ILE A 426 1.57 14.89 -9.69
CA ILE A 426 2.02 15.56 -8.44
C ILE A 426 0.84 15.89 -7.52
N PHE A 427 -0.30 16.28 -8.07
CA PHE A 427 -1.49 16.55 -7.27
C PHE A 427 -2.12 15.28 -6.64
N ASP A 428 -1.73 14.07 -7.07
CA ASP A 428 -2.08 12.84 -6.34
C ASP A 428 -1.36 12.77 -4.99
N ALA A 429 -0.21 13.43 -4.88
CA ALA A 429 0.58 13.53 -3.65
C ALA A 429 0.16 14.71 -2.78
N TYR A 430 0.11 15.92 -3.34
CA TYR A 430 -0.23 17.19 -2.68
C TYR A 430 -0.52 18.30 -3.71
N ASP A 431 -1.14 19.39 -3.26
CA ASP A 431 -1.24 20.61 -4.06
C ASP A 431 0.15 21.28 -4.20
N PHE A 432 0.29 22.19 -5.17
CA PHE A 432 1.59 22.79 -5.46
C PHE A 432 1.47 24.22 -5.96
N THR A 433 2.56 24.96 -5.80
CA THR A 433 2.84 26.24 -6.45
C THR A 433 4.01 26.09 -7.41
N VAL A 434 4.28 27.09 -8.21
CA VAL A 434 5.39 27.11 -9.16
C VAL A 434 6.38 28.19 -8.72
N ASP A 435 7.65 27.82 -8.55
CA ASP A 435 8.71 28.77 -8.23
C ASP A 435 9.16 29.58 -9.46
N ALA A 436 10.08 30.52 -9.25
CA ALA A 436 10.63 31.38 -10.30
C ALA A 436 11.40 30.59 -11.39
N ASN A 437 11.83 29.37 -11.10
CA ASN A 437 12.56 28.49 -12.01
C ASN A 437 11.63 27.50 -12.73
N GLY A 438 10.32 27.55 -12.45
CA GLY A 438 9.32 26.62 -13.02
C GLY A 438 9.23 25.28 -12.29
N ASN A 439 9.85 25.10 -11.12
CA ASN A 439 9.73 23.89 -10.33
C ASN A 439 8.40 23.87 -9.58
N LEU A 440 7.80 22.68 -9.47
CA LEU A 440 6.58 22.48 -8.71
C LEU A 440 6.94 22.24 -7.24
N ILE A 441 6.55 23.17 -6.39
CA ILE A 441 6.84 23.17 -4.95
C ILE A 441 5.61 22.75 -4.15
N PRO A 442 5.74 21.82 -3.16
CA PRO A 442 4.61 21.37 -2.35
C PRO A 442 3.88 22.53 -1.66
N ASP A 443 2.56 22.60 -1.85
CA ASP A 443 1.68 23.47 -1.09
C ASP A 443 0.80 22.63 -0.15
N LEU A 444 1.29 22.41 1.05
CA LEU A 444 0.58 21.67 2.09
C LEU A 444 -0.40 22.53 2.90
N SER A 445 -0.61 23.79 2.52
CA SER A 445 -1.66 24.63 3.12
C SER A 445 -3.05 24.19 2.63
N ASN A 446 -3.14 23.68 1.41
CA ASN A 446 -4.36 23.09 0.87
C ASN A 446 -4.48 21.63 1.31
N GLU A 447 -5.22 21.39 2.39
CA GLU A 447 -5.39 20.04 2.95
C GLU A 447 -6.42 19.17 2.22
N ASN A 448 -7.03 19.67 1.15
CA ASN A 448 -8.07 18.95 0.40
C ASN A 448 -7.58 18.34 -0.93
N ILE A 449 -6.29 18.41 -1.23
CA ILE A 449 -5.70 17.86 -2.45
C ILE A 449 -4.56 16.92 -2.11
N GLY A 450 -4.69 15.65 -2.54
CA GLY A 450 -3.61 14.67 -2.53
C GLY A 450 -3.50 13.80 -1.27
N GLY A 451 -2.67 12.76 -1.40
CA GLY A 451 -2.54 11.71 -0.39
C GLY A 451 -1.77 12.15 0.86
N VAL A 452 -0.78 13.05 0.73
CA VAL A 452 -0.06 13.56 1.91
C VAL A 452 -1.00 14.29 2.86
N PRO A 453 -1.77 15.30 2.44
CA PRO A 453 -2.73 15.94 3.34
C PRO A 453 -3.78 14.98 3.90
N LEU A 454 -4.25 14.03 3.11
CA LEU A 454 -5.18 13.00 3.59
C LEU A 454 -4.56 12.18 4.72
N GLY A 455 -3.33 11.68 4.55
CA GLY A 455 -2.61 10.92 5.57
C GLY A 455 -2.31 11.72 6.83
N LEU A 456 -1.93 13.01 6.71
CA LEU A 456 -1.72 13.90 7.84
C LEU A 456 -3.02 14.11 8.65
N ARG A 457 -4.16 14.27 7.97
CA ARG A 457 -5.48 14.41 8.61
C ARG A 457 -5.90 13.15 9.35
N ILE A 458 -5.69 11.97 8.73
CA ILE A 458 -5.92 10.67 9.37
C ILE A 458 -5.09 10.55 10.65
N ALA A 459 -3.80 10.82 10.58
CA ALA A 459 -2.90 10.74 11.73
C ALA A 459 -3.33 11.66 12.87
N ARG A 460 -3.67 12.93 12.56
CA ARG A 460 -4.13 13.93 13.54
C ARG A 460 -5.46 13.53 14.18
N ASP A 461 -6.41 13.05 13.38
CA ASP A 461 -7.71 12.60 13.88
C ASP A 461 -7.57 11.43 14.85
N ILE A 462 -6.86 10.37 14.46
CA ILE A 462 -6.65 9.19 15.31
C ILE A 462 -5.94 9.57 16.61
N PHE A 463 -4.89 10.37 16.54
CA PHE A 463 -4.11 10.75 17.71
C PHE A 463 -4.90 11.65 18.67
N ALA A 464 -5.66 12.61 18.14
CA ALA A 464 -6.53 13.49 18.93
C ALA A 464 -7.73 12.73 19.52
N PHE A 465 -8.36 11.85 18.73
CA PHE A 465 -9.51 11.05 19.15
C PHE A 465 -9.14 10.05 20.25
N GLY A 466 -7.98 9.42 20.14
CA GLY A 466 -7.38 8.59 21.19
C GLY A 466 -6.69 9.41 22.29
N THR A 467 -6.69 10.75 22.20
CA THR A 467 -5.99 11.68 23.11
C THR A 467 -4.49 11.40 23.26
N GLY A 468 -3.85 10.84 22.22
CA GLY A 468 -2.45 10.44 22.21
C GLY A 468 -2.11 9.27 23.15
N LYS A 469 -3.08 8.71 23.88
CA LYS A 469 -2.85 7.61 24.82
C LYS A 469 -2.95 6.25 24.16
N ALA A 470 -3.99 6.04 23.36
CA ALA A 470 -4.24 4.81 22.63
C ALA A 470 -5.13 5.09 21.42
N PRO A 471 -5.07 4.25 20.35
CA PRO A 471 -6.09 4.31 19.32
C PRO A 471 -7.44 3.99 19.91
N LYS A 472 -8.48 4.67 19.45
CA LYS A 472 -9.86 4.47 19.87
C LYS A 472 -10.66 3.88 18.73
N MET A 473 -11.50 2.90 19.03
CA MET A 473 -12.33 2.26 18.03
C MET A 473 -13.26 3.28 17.36
N THR A 474 -13.37 3.19 16.04
CA THR A 474 -14.29 4.01 15.25
C THR A 474 -15.73 3.85 15.76
N PRO A 475 -16.49 4.95 15.94
CA PRO A 475 -17.88 4.91 16.39
C PRO A 475 -18.79 4.08 15.48
N ALA A 476 -19.88 3.58 16.03
CA ALA A 476 -20.92 2.95 15.24
C ALA A 476 -21.48 3.95 14.21
N GLY A 477 -21.86 3.49 13.03
CA GLY A 477 -22.42 4.34 11.97
C GLY A 477 -21.38 5.06 11.09
N THR A 478 -20.08 4.90 11.35
CA THR A 478 -19.02 5.44 10.48
C THR A 478 -18.71 4.55 9.26
N ALA A 479 -19.54 3.54 9.01
CA ALA A 479 -19.50 2.79 7.77
C ALA A 479 -19.86 3.69 6.59
N ASN A 480 -19.23 3.46 5.46
CA ASN A 480 -19.43 4.28 4.27
C ASN A 480 -20.81 4.19 3.67
N PRO A 481 -21.32 5.29 3.15
CA PRO A 481 -22.32 5.20 2.09
C PRO A 481 -21.71 4.49 0.87
N PRO A 482 -22.54 3.82 0.05
CA PRO A 482 -22.08 3.26 -1.22
C PRO A 482 -21.41 4.38 -2.05
N ILE A 483 -20.45 4.02 -2.91
CA ILE A 483 -19.82 4.96 -3.84
C ILE A 483 -20.94 5.59 -4.66
N THR A 484 -21.27 6.82 -4.31
CA THR A 484 -22.15 7.65 -5.13
C THR A 484 -21.30 8.24 -6.26
N THR A 485 -21.92 8.43 -7.41
CA THR A 485 -21.32 9.16 -8.54
C THR A 485 -20.55 10.38 -8.06
N PRO A 486 -19.40 10.70 -8.67
CA PRO A 486 -18.66 11.94 -8.37
C PRO A 486 -19.59 13.13 -8.33
N ALA A 487 -19.34 14.08 -7.42
CA ALA A 487 -20.13 15.30 -7.29
C ALA A 487 -20.36 15.95 -8.66
N ALA A 488 -21.52 16.57 -8.84
CA ALA A 488 -22.02 17.08 -10.12
C ALA A 488 -21.11 18.10 -10.84
N ASP A 489 -20.12 18.66 -10.15
CA ASP A 489 -19.15 19.61 -10.69
C ASP A 489 -17.99 18.97 -11.47
N SER A 490 -17.90 17.66 -11.49
CA SER A 490 -16.98 16.97 -12.39
C SER A 490 -17.69 16.79 -13.74
N PRO A 491 -17.19 17.37 -14.85
CA PRO A 491 -17.80 17.21 -16.18
C PRO A 491 -17.63 15.79 -16.74
N MET A 492 -17.50 14.81 -15.87
CA MET A 492 -17.33 13.42 -16.26
C MET A 492 -18.70 12.79 -16.47
N PRO A 493 -18.95 12.18 -17.64
CA PRO A 493 -20.21 11.50 -17.90
C PRO A 493 -20.48 10.42 -16.87
N ALA A 494 -21.74 10.26 -16.49
CA ALA A 494 -22.17 9.22 -15.58
C ALA A 494 -21.61 7.86 -16.02
N ARG A 495 -21.16 7.04 -15.05
CA ARG A 495 -20.79 5.65 -15.32
C ARG A 495 -21.90 5.00 -16.15
N PRO A 496 -21.59 4.23 -17.20
CA PRO A 496 -22.60 3.43 -17.88
C PRO A 496 -23.37 2.63 -16.82
N LYS A 497 -24.69 2.71 -16.84
CA LYS A 497 -25.54 1.86 -15.99
C LYS A 497 -25.12 0.41 -16.25
N GLN A 498 -24.75 -0.30 -15.20
CA GLN A 498 -24.46 -1.73 -15.32
C GLN A 498 -25.66 -2.44 -15.96
N PRO A 499 -25.44 -3.39 -16.87
CA PRO A 499 -26.46 -4.34 -17.21
C PRO A 499 -26.87 -5.07 -15.93
N ALA A 500 -28.17 -5.18 -15.68
CA ALA A 500 -28.68 -5.95 -14.56
C ALA A 500 -28.05 -7.36 -14.58
N SER A 501 -27.51 -7.74 -13.43
CA SER A 501 -27.08 -9.08 -13.08
C SER A 501 -26.34 -9.91 -14.14
N ILE A 502 -25.03 -9.89 -14.07
CA ILE A 502 -24.32 -11.15 -14.22
C ILE A 502 -24.28 -11.71 -12.79
N GLY A 503 -25.08 -12.77 -12.55
CA GLY A 503 -25.15 -13.42 -11.26
C GLY A 503 -23.76 -13.76 -10.74
N GLY A 504 -23.57 -13.66 -9.43
CA GLY A 504 -22.41 -14.20 -8.77
C GLY A 504 -21.63 -13.29 -7.83
N CYS A 505 -21.89 -11.98 -7.74
CA CYS A 505 -21.21 -11.17 -6.73
C CYS A 505 -21.80 -11.35 -5.31
N ALA A 506 -23.08 -11.67 -5.20
CA ALA A 506 -23.75 -11.88 -3.91
C ALA A 506 -23.37 -13.23 -3.25
N ASP A 507 -22.96 -14.23 -4.02
CA ASP A 507 -22.75 -15.60 -3.54
C ASP A 507 -21.29 -15.93 -3.19
N ARG A 508 -20.36 -14.99 -3.33
CA ARG A 508 -18.98 -15.19 -2.91
C ARG A 508 -18.72 -14.59 -1.54
N GLN A 509 -19.42 -15.08 -0.54
CA GLN A 509 -18.99 -14.94 0.85
C GLN A 509 -17.70 -15.74 1.02
N ILE A 510 -16.63 -15.08 1.50
CA ILE A 510 -15.48 -15.80 2.02
C ILE A 510 -15.96 -16.50 3.29
N VAL A 511 -16.16 -17.80 3.22
CA VAL A 511 -16.31 -18.64 4.40
C VAL A 511 -14.96 -18.66 5.09
N ILE A 512 -14.84 -17.92 6.17
CA ILE A 512 -13.73 -18.08 7.10
C ILE A 512 -14.03 -19.37 7.87
N GLY A 513 -13.29 -20.41 7.50
CA GLY A 513 -13.13 -21.71 8.10
C GLY A 513 -14.22 -22.23 9.04
N GLY A 514 -15.01 -23.13 8.55
CA GLY A 514 -15.72 -24.15 9.31
C GLY A 514 -15.77 -25.41 8.46
N ASP A 515 -15.22 -26.45 9.02
CA ASP A 515 -15.16 -27.85 8.59
C ASP A 515 -15.90 -28.31 7.33
N GLY A 516 -15.20 -29.09 6.52
CA GLY A 516 -15.77 -30.28 5.91
C GLY A 516 -15.94 -30.28 4.41
N GLY A 517 -15.33 -31.25 3.79
CA GLY A 517 -15.84 -31.89 2.57
C GLY A 517 -15.17 -31.45 1.27
N VAL A 518 -14.15 -32.16 0.93
CA VAL A 518 -13.68 -32.33 -0.44
C VAL A 518 -14.73 -33.12 -1.21
N ASP A 519 -15.40 -32.48 -2.16
CA ASP A 519 -16.05 -33.19 -3.25
C ASP A 519 -15.38 -32.80 -4.57
N ASP A 520 -14.75 -33.79 -5.12
CA ASP A 520 -14.07 -33.83 -6.42
C ASP A 520 -15.10 -34.03 -7.53
N PRO A 521 -15.23 -33.22 -8.54
CA PRO A 521 -15.95 -33.59 -9.72
C PRO A 521 -15.01 -34.26 -10.73
N LYS A 522 -15.15 -35.56 -10.88
CA LYS A 522 -14.70 -36.33 -12.04
C LYS A 522 -15.26 -35.72 -13.32
N GLY A 523 -14.41 -35.50 -14.29
CA GLY A 523 -14.74 -35.21 -15.67
C GLY A 523 -13.66 -35.80 -16.55
N GLU A 524 -13.98 -36.93 -17.16
CA GLU A 524 -13.24 -37.60 -18.22
C GLU A 524 -13.05 -36.65 -19.41
N ASP A 525 -11.89 -36.67 -20.04
CA ASP A 525 -11.73 -37.11 -21.41
C ASP A 525 -10.24 -37.00 -21.81
N GLY A 526 -9.76 -38.15 -22.36
CA GLY A 526 -8.40 -38.36 -22.78
C GLY A 526 -8.07 -37.65 -24.10
N VAL A 527 -6.81 -37.44 -24.31
CA VAL A 527 -6.10 -37.59 -25.62
C VAL A 527 -4.63 -37.85 -25.37
N ASP A 528 -4.15 -38.79 -26.12
CA ASP A 528 -2.86 -39.48 -26.29
C ASP A 528 -1.57 -38.70 -26.05
N GLU A 529 -0.62 -39.38 -25.39
CA GLU A 529 0.83 -39.17 -25.47
C GLU A 529 1.39 -39.74 -26.82
N PRO A 530 2.53 -39.23 -27.26
CA PRO A 530 3.53 -40.08 -27.87
C PRO A 530 4.82 -40.17 -27.04
N GLN A 531 5.23 -41.39 -26.84
CA GLN A 531 6.54 -41.81 -26.31
C GLN A 531 7.68 -41.40 -27.26
N GLY A 532 8.84 -41.12 -26.68
CA GLY A 532 10.07 -40.95 -27.45
C GLY A 532 11.30 -40.59 -26.63
N GLU A 533 11.98 -41.59 -26.23
CA GLU A 533 13.46 -41.81 -26.18
C GLU A 533 14.31 -41.12 -25.09
N LYS A 534 14.91 -42.02 -24.32
CA LYS A 534 16.05 -41.84 -23.43
C LYS A 534 17.34 -41.56 -24.23
N GLY A 535 18.08 -40.55 -23.82
CA GLY A 535 19.45 -40.30 -24.24
C GLY A 535 20.29 -39.90 -23.03
N GLU A 536 21.06 -40.87 -22.48
CA GLU A 536 22.21 -40.63 -21.62
C GLU A 536 23.29 -39.88 -22.40
N ILE A 537 23.86 -38.81 -21.82
CA ILE A 537 25.24 -38.41 -22.14
C ILE A 537 25.92 -37.90 -20.87
N GLN A 538 27.07 -38.50 -20.63
CA GLN A 538 28.08 -38.36 -19.59
C GLN A 538 28.69 -36.95 -19.51
N GLU A 539 29.10 -36.61 -18.28
CA GLU A 539 30.13 -35.59 -18.00
C GLU A 539 31.51 -36.01 -18.61
N PRO A 540 32.44 -35.03 -18.77
CA PRO A 540 33.48 -34.93 -17.76
C PRO A 540 34.01 -33.53 -17.46
N PHE A 541 34.35 -33.31 -16.19
CA PHE A 541 35.26 -32.25 -15.72
C PHE A 541 36.68 -32.44 -16.21
N PRO A 542 37.51 -31.40 -16.29
CA PRO A 542 38.86 -31.50 -15.78
C PRO A 542 39.19 -30.45 -14.69
N LYS A 543 40.00 -30.96 -13.77
CA LYS A 543 40.65 -30.26 -12.68
C LYS A 543 41.84 -29.41 -13.14
N GLY A 544 42.01 -28.26 -12.44
CA GLY A 544 43.30 -27.81 -11.93
C GLY A 544 44.18 -27.02 -12.89
N VAL A 545 44.60 -25.83 -12.45
CA VAL A 545 46.00 -25.41 -12.23
C VAL A 545 46.03 -24.14 -11.39
N SER A 546 46.97 -24.12 -10.47
CA SER A 546 47.38 -23.20 -9.43
C SER A 546 48.07 -21.93 -9.92
N GLU A 547 47.99 -20.86 -9.05
CA GLU A 547 49.02 -19.88 -8.70
C GLU A 547 49.80 -19.15 -9.82
N GLU A 548 49.54 -17.84 -9.89
CA GLU A 548 50.51 -16.76 -9.53
C GLU A 548 49.74 -15.45 -9.30
#